data_dfdca9ea8a67051c0721ab688a529f5e
#
_entry.id   dfdca9ea8a67051c0721ab688a529f5e
#
_cell.length_a   1.000
_cell.length_b   1.000
_cell.length_c   1.000
_cell.angle_alpha   90.00
_cell.angle_beta   90.00
_cell.angle_gamma   90.00
#
_symmetry.space_group_name_H-M   'P 1'
#
loop_
_entity.id
_entity.type
_entity.pdbx_description
1 polymer ?
#
loop_
_entity_poly.entity_id
_entity_poly.type
_entity_poly.pdbx_seq_one_letter_code
_entity_poly.pdbx_strand_id
1 'polypeptide(L)'
;QTKERVTNSAAECREAIGEIDSKKIINKLMKNEDLINEICAYTKMQEDLAAKKELGKLEKKKKVKSDKYFAAIGHRTDRIFVVEGDSASGGLIKCLGRKGNAFYALKGVPLNVLEVSHQKFMANKELSELYSIITTFPDAEICLATDADADGMRITGLISLFMFKYFPEHLNNGKMKILRTPIAIGKKNNDVKEWAYTFADVNKIDHKLDVSYVKGLGSWSEKDLKHIIDADTMDEMLPTVSIADTDLFTNWFSSGTIDYRKEQLLQSAPFDIMKV
;
A
#
# COMPACT_ATOMS: atom_id res chain seq x y z
N GLN A 1 39.25 9.00 -35.06
CA GLN A 1 39.57 7.78 -34.28
C GLN A 1 38.45 6.81 -34.47
N THR A 2 38.67 5.79 -35.27
CA THR A 2 37.78 4.64 -35.39
C THR A 2 37.83 3.87 -34.07
N LYS A 3 36.68 3.74 -33.38
CA LYS A 3 36.53 2.84 -32.28
C LYS A 3 36.62 1.42 -32.81
N GLU A 4 37.78 0.77 -32.71
CA GLU A 4 37.92 -0.62 -33.03
C GLU A 4 37.08 -1.45 -32.03
N ARG A 5 36.15 -2.19 -32.60
CA ARG A 5 35.32 -3.11 -31.82
C ARG A 5 36.19 -4.35 -31.57
N VAL A 6 36.32 -4.74 -30.30
CA VAL A 6 36.95 -6.02 -29.95
C VAL A 6 36.11 -7.12 -30.59
N THR A 7 36.66 -7.77 -31.60
CA THR A 7 35.97 -8.84 -32.39
C THR A 7 36.44 -10.24 -31.98
N ASN A 8 37.44 -10.32 -31.10
CA ASN A 8 37.99 -11.58 -30.64
C ASN A 8 37.02 -12.35 -29.75
N SER A 9 36.97 -13.65 -29.94
CA SER A 9 36.19 -14.52 -29.07
C SER A 9 36.76 -14.53 -27.63
N ALA A 10 35.94 -14.90 -26.64
CA ALA A 10 36.39 -15.04 -25.27
C ALA A 10 37.54 -16.05 -25.11
N ALA A 11 37.63 -17.06 -26.01
CA ALA A 11 38.70 -18.03 -26.05
C ALA A 11 40.01 -17.40 -26.51
N GLU A 12 39.99 -16.67 -27.61
CA GLU A 12 41.17 -15.94 -28.13
C GLU A 12 41.69 -14.88 -27.15
N CYS A 13 40.79 -14.18 -26.45
CA CYS A 13 41.17 -13.25 -25.41
C CYS A 13 41.86 -13.96 -24.23
N ARG A 14 41.38 -15.13 -23.83
CA ARG A 14 42.00 -15.91 -22.75
C ARG A 14 43.38 -16.44 -23.16
N GLU A 15 43.56 -16.89 -24.38
CA GLU A 15 44.83 -17.34 -24.91
C GLU A 15 45.87 -16.23 -24.98
N ALA A 16 45.45 -15.03 -25.41
CA ALA A 16 46.32 -13.86 -25.51
C ALA A 16 46.72 -13.23 -24.16
N ILE A 17 45.84 -13.27 -23.17
CA ILE A 17 46.03 -12.61 -21.87
C ILE A 17 46.52 -13.60 -20.79
N GLY A 18 46.39 -14.93 -21.04
CA GLY A 18 46.64 -15.97 -20.08
C GLY A 18 45.53 -16.15 -19.05
N GLU A 19 45.74 -17.04 -18.09
CA GLU A 19 44.76 -17.19 -17.01
C GLU A 19 44.73 -15.94 -16.12
N ILE A 20 43.67 -15.15 -16.30
CA ILE A 20 43.41 -13.98 -15.42
C ILE A 20 42.87 -14.52 -14.10
N ASP A 21 43.60 -14.29 -13.03
CA ASP A 21 43.09 -14.48 -11.68
C ASP A 21 41.98 -13.48 -11.38
N SER A 22 40.77 -13.85 -11.81
CA SER A 22 39.57 -12.98 -11.66
C SER A 22 39.30 -12.63 -10.19
N LYS A 23 39.66 -13.53 -9.23
CA LYS A 23 39.53 -13.25 -7.80
C LYS A 23 40.45 -12.12 -7.35
N LYS A 24 41.70 -12.14 -7.85
CA LYS A 24 42.71 -11.12 -7.52
C LYS A 24 42.33 -9.74 -8.07
N ILE A 25 41.79 -9.72 -9.29
CA ILE A 25 41.28 -8.49 -9.92
C ILE A 25 40.07 -7.96 -9.16
N ILE A 26 39.07 -8.82 -8.89
CA ILE A 26 37.86 -8.43 -8.13
C ILE A 26 38.26 -7.88 -6.75
N ASN A 27 39.13 -8.58 -6.02
CA ASN A 27 39.58 -8.11 -4.72
C ASN A 27 40.31 -6.76 -4.77
N LYS A 28 41.03 -6.47 -5.86
CA LYS A 28 41.68 -5.19 -6.06
C LYS A 28 40.69 -4.08 -6.43
N LEU A 29 39.67 -4.40 -7.24
CA LEU A 29 38.61 -3.47 -7.59
C LEU A 29 37.72 -3.15 -6.38
N MET A 30 37.40 -4.14 -5.55
CA MET A 30 36.58 -3.95 -4.33
C MET A 30 37.27 -3.07 -3.27
N LYS A 31 38.57 -2.86 -3.36
CA LYS A 31 39.29 -1.92 -2.49
C LYS A 31 39.24 -0.47 -2.98
N ASN A 32 38.75 -0.23 -4.18
CA ASN A 32 38.59 1.10 -4.72
C ASN A 32 37.15 1.57 -4.47
N GLU A 33 36.94 2.23 -3.32
CA GLU A 33 35.63 2.68 -2.88
C GLU A 33 34.97 3.64 -3.88
N ASP A 34 35.76 4.55 -4.49
CA ASP A 34 35.23 5.49 -5.47
C ASP A 34 34.68 4.78 -6.71
N LEU A 35 35.42 3.81 -7.23
CA LEU A 35 34.97 3.01 -8.39
C LEU A 35 33.71 2.21 -8.05
N ILE A 36 33.65 1.61 -6.86
CA ILE A 36 32.48 0.87 -6.41
C ILE A 36 31.27 1.79 -6.28
N ASN A 37 31.44 2.96 -5.68
CA ASN A 37 30.38 3.95 -5.54
C ASN A 37 29.88 4.43 -6.91
N GLU A 38 30.76 4.66 -7.87
CA GLU A 38 30.40 5.05 -9.24
C GLU A 38 29.63 3.94 -9.96
N ILE A 39 30.08 2.69 -9.85
CA ILE A 39 29.37 1.52 -10.42
C ILE A 39 27.99 1.40 -9.78
N CYS A 40 27.88 1.51 -8.46
CA CYS A 40 26.59 1.44 -7.75
C CYS A 40 25.65 2.58 -8.17
N ALA A 41 26.16 3.81 -8.28
CA ALA A 41 25.38 4.96 -8.74
C ALA A 41 24.88 4.77 -10.18
N TYR A 42 25.75 4.29 -11.08
CA TYR A 42 25.38 3.99 -12.47
C TYR A 42 24.33 2.88 -12.56
N THR A 43 24.50 1.80 -11.81
CA THR A 43 23.55 0.70 -11.77
C THR A 43 22.18 1.18 -11.29
N LYS A 44 22.15 1.94 -10.20
CA LYS A 44 20.93 2.55 -9.67
C LYS A 44 20.25 3.45 -10.69
N MET A 45 21.03 4.30 -11.39
CA MET A 45 20.48 5.15 -12.45
C MET A 45 19.86 4.33 -13.59
N GLN A 46 20.47 3.23 -14.00
CA GLN A 46 19.94 2.35 -15.03
C GLN A 46 18.65 1.65 -14.57
N GLU A 47 18.61 1.20 -13.33
CA GLU A 47 17.41 0.62 -12.72
C GLU A 47 16.27 1.65 -12.65
N ASP A 48 16.54 2.88 -12.25
CA ASP A 48 15.56 3.96 -12.18
C ASP A 48 15.02 4.33 -13.58
N LEU A 49 15.88 4.35 -14.61
CA LEU A 49 15.46 4.57 -16.00
C LEU A 49 14.59 3.44 -16.52
N ALA A 50 14.96 2.19 -16.24
CA ALA A 50 14.16 1.02 -16.59
C ALA A 50 12.80 1.06 -15.86
N ALA A 51 12.81 1.40 -14.57
CA ALA A 51 11.60 1.58 -13.76
C ALA A 51 10.65 2.62 -14.36
N LYS A 52 11.14 3.81 -14.69
CA LYS A 52 10.35 4.87 -15.33
C LYS A 52 9.75 4.43 -16.66
N LYS A 53 10.52 3.70 -17.48
CA LYS A 53 10.04 3.18 -18.77
C LYS A 53 8.91 2.14 -18.59
N GLU A 54 9.03 1.26 -17.61
CA GLU A 54 8.00 0.25 -17.31
C GLU A 54 6.74 0.88 -16.71
N LEU A 55 6.89 1.84 -15.79
CA LEU A 55 5.76 2.61 -15.24
C LEU A 55 5.01 3.34 -16.36
N GLY A 56 5.71 3.99 -17.30
CA GLY A 56 5.10 4.62 -18.46
C GLY A 56 4.34 3.66 -19.39
N LYS A 57 4.63 2.35 -19.35
CA LYS A 57 3.82 1.34 -20.03
C LYS A 57 2.51 1.05 -19.30
N LEU A 58 2.53 1.04 -17.96
CA LEU A 58 1.31 0.88 -17.15
C LEU A 58 0.37 2.09 -17.33
N GLU A 59 0.91 3.29 -17.36
CA GLU A 59 0.16 4.54 -17.57
C GLU A 59 -0.61 4.56 -18.90
N LYS A 60 -0.05 3.91 -19.93
CA LYS A 60 -0.69 3.81 -21.26
C LYS A 60 -1.81 2.78 -21.33
N LYS A 61 -1.99 1.94 -20.30
CA LYS A 61 -3.08 0.96 -20.25
C LYS A 61 -4.40 1.66 -19.90
N LYS A 62 -5.17 2.05 -20.89
CA LYS A 62 -6.46 2.76 -20.74
C LYS A 62 -7.59 1.93 -20.10
N LYS A 63 -7.45 0.63 -19.90
CA LYS A 63 -8.46 -0.23 -19.27
C LYS A 63 -7.78 -1.27 -18.39
N VAL A 64 -8.04 -1.19 -17.10
CA VAL A 64 -7.68 -2.26 -16.17
C VAL A 64 -8.71 -3.38 -16.30
N LYS A 65 -8.26 -4.55 -16.77
CA LYS A 65 -9.05 -5.78 -16.75
C LYS A 65 -8.60 -6.58 -15.54
N SER A 66 -9.38 -6.55 -14.49
CA SER A 66 -9.16 -7.32 -13.27
C SER A 66 -10.51 -7.77 -12.74
N ASP A 67 -10.60 -9.03 -12.33
CA ASP A 67 -11.80 -9.60 -11.70
C ASP A 67 -12.05 -8.98 -10.31
N LYS A 68 -11.05 -8.29 -9.77
CA LYS A 68 -11.06 -7.62 -8.48
C LYS A 68 -11.43 -6.14 -8.54
N TYR A 69 -11.52 -5.59 -9.76
CA TYR A 69 -11.82 -4.18 -9.98
C TYR A 69 -13.26 -3.98 -10.42
N PHE A 70 -14.02 -3.34 -9.57
CA PHE A 70 -15.39 -2.94 -9.83
C PHE A 70 -15.41 -1.45 -10.19
N ALA A 71 -15.43 -1.14 -11.46
CA ALA A 71 -15.40 0.25 -11.95
C ALA A 71 -16.62 1.04 -11.46
N ALA A 72 -16.46 2.35 -11.26
CA ALA A 72 -17.58 3.23 -11.00
C ALA A 72 -18.57 3.23 -12.17
N ILE A 73 -19.84 3.52 -11.85
CA ILE A 73 -20.90 3.73 -12.83
C ILE A 73 -21.11 5.24 -12.98
N GLY A 74 -21.15 5.71 -14.23
CA GLY A 74 -21.32 7.13 -14.56
C GLY A 74 -20.10 7.70 -15.29
N HIS A 75 -20.02 9.01 -15.37
CA HIS A 75 -19.00 9.71 -16.15
C HIS A 75 -17.71 9.99 -15.39
N ARG A 76 -17.73 9.83 -14.06
CA ARG A 76 -16.61 10.19 -13.17
C ARG A 76 -16.40 9.11 -12.12
N THR A 77 -15.14 8.91 -11.75
CA THR A 77 -14.74 8.15 -10.56
C THR A 77 -14.25 9.16 -9.53
N ASP A 78 -15.03 9.32 -8.47
CA ASP A 78 -14.71 10.25 -7.39
C ASP A 78 -13.88 9.60 -6.30
N ARG A 79 -14.18 8.32 -5.99
CA ARG A 79 -13.51 7.53 -4.97
C ARG A 79 -13.14 6.14 -5.48
N ILE A 80 -11.99 5.65 -5.05
CA ILE A 80 -11.54 4.28 -5.26
C ILE A 80 -11.34 3.64 -3.89
N PHE A 81 -12.23 2.74 -3.52
CA PHE A 81 -12.13 1.97 -2.28
C PHE A 81 -11.21 0.78 -2.49
N VAL A 82 -10.09 0.76 -1.77
CA VAL A 82 -9.19 -0.39 -1.69
C VAL A 82 -9.60 -1.21 -0.47
N VAL A 83 -10.08 -2.43 -0.72
CA VAL A 83 -10.80 -3.25 0.26
C VAL A 83 -10.04 -4.53 0.55
N GLU A 84 -10.06 -5.00 1.79
CA GLU A 84 -9.51 -6.29 2.17
C GLU A 84 -10.47 -7.42 1.83
N GLY A 85 -10.21 -8.09 0.69
CA GLY A 85 -10.93 -9.27 0.25
C GLY A 85 -12.26 -9.02 -0.47
N ASP A 86 -12.72 -10.07 -1.15
CA ASP A 86 -13.91 -10.03 -2.00
C ASP A 86 -15.21 -9.88 -1.19
N SER A 87 -15.26 -10.47 0.01
CA SER A 87 -16.47 -10.44 0.87
C SER A 87 -16.76 -9.02 1.35
N ALA A 88 -15.74 -8.29 1.80
CA ALA A 88 -15.87 -6.91 2.24
C ALA A 88 -16.25 -5.99 1.07
N SER A 89 -15.68 -6.21 -0.12
CA SER A 89 -16.01 -5.42 -1.31
C SER A 89 -17.48 -5.58 -1.69
N GLY A 90 -18.04 -6.79 -1.63
CA GLY A 90 -19.46 -7.04 -1.91
C GLY A 90 -20.39 -6.29 -0.97
N GLY A 91 -20.09 -6.27 0.33
CA GLY A 91 -20.84 -5.53 1.34
C GLY A 91 -20.81 -4.02 1.11
N LEU A 92 -19.61 -3.45 0.89
CA LEU A 92 -19.44 -2.03 0.62
C LEU A 92 -20.10 -1.59 -0.69
N ILE A 93 -20.00 -2.38 -1.76
CA ILE A 93 -20.67 -2.08 -3.04
C ILE A 93 -22.19 -1.99 -2.87
N LYS A 94 -22.79 -2.92 -2.10
CA LYS A 94 -24.24 -2.89 -1.82
C LYS A 94 -24.64 -1.66 -1.01
N CYS A 95 -23.79 -1.23 -0.09
CA CYS A 95 -24.07 -0.13 0.80
C CYS A 95 -23.87 1.23 0.11
N LEU A 96 -22.69 1.45 -0.49
CA LEU A 96 -22.29 2.73 -1.07
C LEU A 96 -22.75 2.90 -2.52
N GLY A 97 -23.08 1.81 -3.20
CA GLY A 97 -23.30 1.83 -4.63
C GLY A 97 -22.03 2.17 -5.43
N ARG A 98 -22.16 2.06 -6.75
CA ARG A 98 -21.05 2.30 -7.67
C ARG A 98 -21.11 3.65 -8.39
N LYS A 99 -22.06 4.51 -8.05
CA LYS A 99 -22.15 5.86 -8.66
C LYS A 99 -21.01 6.73 -8.10
N GLY A 100 -20.03 7.03 -8.94
CA GLY A 100 -18.82 7.75 -8.54
C GLY A 100 -17.81 6.91 -7.73
N ASN A 101 -18.19 5.72 -7.26
CA ASN A 101 -17.36 4.86 -6.43
C ASN A 101 -16.85 3.64 -7.22
N ALA A 102 -15.56 3.45 -7.27
CA ALA A 102 -14.91 2.23 -7.74
C ALA A 102 -14.39 1.43 -6.54
N PHE A 103 -14.22 0.12 -6.72
CA PHE A 103 -13.73 -0.76 -5.66
C PHE A 103 -12.65 -1.68 -6.21
N TYR A 104 -11.60 -1.88 -5.42
CA TYR A 104 -10.52 -2.80 -5.73
C TYR A 104 -10.24 -3.71 -4.53
N ALA A 105 -10.47 -5.02 -4.70
CA ALA A 105 -10.29 -6.00 -3.63
C ALA A 105 -8.84 -6.53 -3.64
N LEU A 106 -8.14 -6.39 -2.51
CA LEU A 106 -6.84 -7.01 -2.28
C LEU A 106 -7.03 -8.47 -1.86
N LYS A 107 -6.06 -9.32 -2.21
CA LYS A 107 -6.11 -10.76 -1.90
C LYS A 107 -5.36 -11.15 -0.62
N GLY A 108 -4.75 -10.20 0.03
CA GLY A 108 -3.97 -10.39 1.24
C GLY A 108 -3.00 -9.25 1.47
N VAL A 109 -1.97 -9.51 2.26
CA VAL A 109 -0.99 -8.49 2.65
C VAL A 109 -0.14 -8.07 1.44
N PRO A 110 -0.13 -6.79 1.05
CA PRO A 110 0.65 -6.30 -0.08
C PRO A 110 2.16 -6.44 0.14
N LEU A 111 2.93 -6.38 -0.95
CA LEU A 111 4.39 -6.32 -0.86
C LEU A 111 4.85 -5.01 -0.21
N ASN A 112 5.89 -5.11 0.61
CA ASN A 112 6.62 -3.94 1.05
C ASN A 112 7.43 -3.36 -0.12
N VAL A 113 6.97 -2.24 -0.66
CA VAL A 113 7.56 -1.62 -1.85
C VAL A 113 8.94 -0.99 -1.61
N LEU A 114 9.38 -0.79 -0.36
CA LEU A 114 10.75 -0.38 -0.06
C LEU A 114 11.74 -1.53 -0.22
N GLU A 115 11.30 -2.75 0.10
CA GLU A 115 12.17 -3.93 0.18
C GLU A 115 12.24 -4.74 -1.13
N VAL A 116 11.49 -4.33 -2.13
CA VAL A 116 11.44 -5.08 -3.40
C VAL A 116 11.98 -4.27 -4.56
N SER A 117 12.65 -4.97 -5.49
CA SER A 117 13.07 -4.37 -6.75
C SER A 117 11.87 -3.94 -7.58
N HIS A 118 12.10 -2.99 -8.48
CA HIS A 118 11.05 -2.56 -9.43
C HIS A 118 10.50 -3.72 -10.26
N GLN A 119 11.35 -4.66 -10.68
CA GLN A 119 10.92 -5.84 -11.41
C GLN A 119 9.93 -6.70 -10.61
N LYS A 120 10.23 -6.90 -9.31
CA LYS A 120 9.34 -7.66 -8.41
C LYS A 120 8.03 -6.92 -8.16
N PHE A 121 8.07 -5.60 -8.05
CA PHE A 121 6.86 -4.76 -7.99
C PHE A 121 6.01 -4.95 -9.25
N MET A 122 6.61 -4.82 -10.45
CA MET A 122 5.90 -4.96 -11.73
C MET A 122 5.33 -6.36 -11.96
N ALA A 123 6.00 -7.40 -11.45
CA ALA A 123 5.51 -8.78 -11.48
C ALA A 123 4.36 -9.03 -10.48
N ASN A 124 4.19 -8.17 -9.47
CA ASN A 124 3.08 -8.27 -8.55
C ASN A 124 1.80 -7.73 -9.21
N LYS A 125 0.91 -8.64 -9.55
CA LYS A 125 -0.33 -8.33 -10.28
C LYS A 125 -1.18 -7.31 -9.53
N GLU A 126 -1.34 -7.45 -8.21
CA GLU A 126 -2.21 -6.59 -7.40
C GLU A 126 -1.72 -5.15 -7.37
N LEU A 127 -0.45 -4.93 -7.01
CA LEU A 127 0.08 -3.56 -6.93
C LEU A 127 0.22 -2.91 -8.31
N SER A 128 0.53 -3.68 -9.37
CA SER A 128 0.59 -3.14 -10.73
C SER A 128 -0.80 -2.80 -11.29
N GLU A 129 -1.83 -3.56 -10.92
CA GLU A 129 -3.22 -3.22 -11.24
C GLU A 129 -3.67 -1.98 -10.48
N LEU A 130 -3.41 -1.91 -9.17
CA LEU A 130 -3.74 -0.74 -8.33
C LEU A 130 -3.03 0.51 -8.85
N TYR A 131 -1.75 0.42 -9.22
CA TYR A 131 -1.01 1.50 -9.87
C TYR A 131 -1.73 1.99 -11.13
N SER A 132 -2.12 1.06 -12.01
CA SER A 132 -2.83 1.39 -13.25
C SER A 132 -4.20 2.02 -13.02
N ILE A 133 -4.93 1.57 -11.98
CA ILE A 133 -6.23 2.14 -11.59
C ILE A 133 -6.05 3.59 -11.15
N ILE A 134 -5.14 3.86 -10.21
CA ILE A 134 -4.90 5.20 -9.68
C ILE A 134 -4.43 6.15 -10.77
N THR A 135 -3.52 5.71 -11.63
CA THR A 135 -3.03 6.50 -12.78
C THR A 135 -4.13 6.82 -13.78
N THR A 136 -5.12 5.92 -13.93
CA THR A 136 -6.27 6.17 -14.81
C THR A 136 -7.22 7.23 -14.26
N PHE A 137 -7.30 7.34 -12.94
CA PHE A 137 -8.18 8.27 -12.23
C PHE A 137 -7.40 9.15 -11.25
N PRO A 138 -6.54 10.06 -11.71
CA PRO A 138 -5.63 10.83 -10.87
C PRO A 138 -6.32 11.82 -9.93
N ASP A 139 -7.58 12.13 -10.20
CA ASP A 139 -8.38 13.01 -9.37
C ASP A 139 -9.19 12.30 -8.28
N ALA A 140 -9.30 10.97 -8.36
CA ALA A 140 -10.08 10.20 -7.41
C ALA A 140 -9.41 10.16 -6.02
N GLU A 141 -10.22 10.20 -4.97
CA GLU A 141 -9.77 9.89 -3.62
C GLU A 141 -9.51 8.39 -3.47
N ILE A 142 -8.43 8.02 -2.79
CA ILE A 142 -8.10 6.64 -2.49
C ILE A 142 -8.53 6.35 -1.06
N CYS A 143 -9.55 5.52 -0.89
CA CYS A 143 -10.16 5.21 0.39
C CYS A 143 -9.78 3.78 0.81
N LEU A 144 -8.96 3.62 1.85
CA LEU A 144 -8.63 2.32 2.39
C LEU A 144 -9.76 1.83 3.27
N ALA A 145 -10.28 0.66 2.97
CA ALA A 145 -11.34 -0.01 3.72
C ALA A 145 -10.86 -1.39 4.15
N THR A 146 -10.11 -1.42 5.24
CA THR A 146 -9.54 -2.62 5.85
C THR A 146 -10.23 -2.92 7.18
N ASP A 147 -10.06 -4.15 7.65
CA ASP A 147 -10.58 -4.56 8.95
C ASP A 147 -9.85 -3.83 10.10
N ALA A 148 -10.50 -3.66 11.24
CA ALA A 148 -9.94 -3.01 12.42
C ALA A 148 -9.05 -3.96 13.25
N ASP A 149 -8.35 -4.87 12.62
CA ASP A 149 -7.45 -5.83 13.24
C ASP A 149 -5.97 -5.60 12.84
N ALA A 150 -5.07 -6.45 13.33
CA ALA A 150 -3.64 -6.31 13.08
C ALA A 150 -3.26 -6.47 11.60
N ASP A 151 -3.95 -7.34 10.86
CA ASP A 151 -3.69 -7.56 9.43
C ASP A 151 -4.22 -6.38 8.62
N GLY A 152 -5.42 -5.88 8.90
CA GLY A 152 -5.95 -4.68 8.26
C GLY A 152 -5.10 -3.43 8.51
N MET A 153 -4.58 -3.25 9.73
CA MET A 153 -3.61 -2.18 10.03
C MET A 153 -2.31 -2.33 9.24
N ARG A 154 -1.83 -3.56 9.08
CA ARG A 154 -0.64 -3.85 8.27
C ARG A 154 -0.86 -3.56 6.79
N ILE A 155 -2.01 -3.95 6.25
CA ILE A 155 -2.41 -3.65 4.86
C ILE A 155 -2.48 -2.15 4.65
N THR A 156 -3.15 -1.43 5.57
CA THR A 156 -3.24 0.04 5.56
C THR A 156 -1.85 0.68 5.51
N GLY A 157 -0.93 0.26 6.37
CA GLY A 157 0.44 0.77 6.40
C GLY A 157 1.20 0.51 5.09
N LEU A 158 1.11 -0.70 4.53
CA LEU A 158 1.80 -1.06 3.28
C LEU A 158 1.22 -0.35 2.05
N ILE A 159 -0.10 -0.15 1.99
CA ILE A 159 -0.71 0.66 0.93
C ILE A 159 -0.36 2.15 1.10
N SER A 160 -0.32 2.66 2.34
CA SER A 160 0.14 4.03 2.60
C SER A 160 1.58 4.24 2.12
N LEU A 161 2.45 3.27 2.38
CA LEU A 161 3.83 3.26 1.87
C LEU A 161 3.89 3.21 0.33
N PHE A 162 3.03 2.41 -0.30
CA PHE A 162 2.90 2.37 -1.76
C PHE A 162 2.47 3.73 -2.32
N MET A 163 1.48 4.38 -1.69
CA MET A 163 1.03 5.73 -2.06
C MET A 163 2.15 6.75 -1.87
N PHE A 164 2.87 6.69 -0.76
CA PHE A 164 4.03 7.56 -0.50
C PHE A 164 5.11 7.44 -1.59
N LYS A 165 5.43 6.22 -2.01
CA LYS A 165 6.48 5.98 -3.01
C LYS A 165 6.09 6.37 -4.43
N TYR A 166 4.86 6.06 -4.83
CA TYR A 166 4.42 6.16 -6.23
C TYR A 166 3.44 7.28 -6.51
N PHE A 167 2.71 7.76 -5.50
CA PHE A 167 1.68 8.77 -5.62
C PHE A 167 1.75 9.82 -4.50
N PRO A 168 2.93 10.44 -4.26
CA PRO A 168 3.09 11.41 -3.16
C PRO A 168 2.11 12.59 -3.27
N GLU A 169 1.75 12.98 -4.49
CA GLU A 169 0.79 14.07 -4.73
C GLU A 169 -0.60 13.77 -4.16
N HIS A 170 -1.04 12.49 -4.15
CA HIS A 170 -2.32 12.13 -3.53
C HIS A 170 -2.29 12.35 -2.02
N LEU A 171 -1.17 12.06 -1.37
CA LEU A 171 -0.99 12.29 0.05
C LEU A 171 -0.92 13.79 0.37
N ASN A 172 -0.11 14.52 -0.37
CA ASN A 172 0.07 15.96 -0.17
C ASN A 172 -1.23 16.75 -0.40
N ASN A 173 -2.08 16.28 -1.31
CA ASN A 173 -3.36 16.91 -1.64
C ASN A 173 -4.54 16.36 -0.80
N GLY A 174 -4.27 15.54 0.23
CA GLY A 174 -5.31 14.98 1.09
C GLY A 174 -6.28 14.02 0.40
N LYS A 175 -5.87 13.44 -0.74
CA LYS A 175 -6.69 12.48 -1.51
C LYS A 175 -6.59 11.05 -1.01
N MET A 176 -5.78 10.77 0.00
CA MET A 176 -5.74 9.46 0.65
C MET A 176 -6.53 9.49 1.95
N LYS A 177 -7.45 8.55 2.08
CA LYS A 177 -8.38 8.46 3.20
C LYS A 177 -8.44 7.03 3.74
N ILE A 178 -8.81 6.89 5.01
CA ILE A 178 -9.03 5.58 5.64
C ILE A 178 -10.48 5.52 6.09
N LEU A 179 -11.20 4.48 5.69
CA LEU A 179 -12.55 4.23 6.20
C LEU A 179 -12.46 3.79 7.67
N ARG A 180 -13.01 4.61 8.53
CA ARG A 180 -13.03 4.35 9.96
C ARG A 180 -14.14 3.35 10.29
N THR A 181 -13.77 2.14 10.65
CA THR A 181 -14.69 1.07 11.01
C THR A 181 -14.78 0.91 12.52
N PRO A 182 -15.98 0.83 13.12
CA PRO A 182 -16.10 0.57 14.55
C PRO A 182 -15.67 -0.86 14.90
N ILE A 183 -15.12 -1.03 16.10
CA ILE A 183 -14.73 -2.32 16.68
C ILE A 183 -15.88 -2.99 17.43
N ALA A 184 -16.87 -2.22 17.85
CA ALA A 184 -18.06 -2.72 18.53
C ALA A 184 -19.28 -1.84 18.27
N ILE A 185 -20.44 -2.46 18.37
CA ILE A 185 -21.74 -1.80 18.22
C ILE A 185 -22.66 -2.19 19.38
N GLY A 186 -23.44 -1.23 19.89
CA GLY A 186 -24.53 -1.41 20.82
C GLY A 186 -25.87 -1.47 20.10
N LYS A 187 -26.61 -2.57 20.26
CA LYS A 187 -27.91 -2.81 19.61
C LYS A 187 -29.05 -2.81 20.61
N LYS A 188 -30.23 -2.34 20.17
CA LYS A 188 -31.50 -2.52 20.85
C LYS A 188 -32.54 -2.99 19.84
N ASN A 189 -33.16 -4.15 20.10
CA ASN A 189 -34.13 -4.76 19.17
C ASN A 189 -33.54 -4.92 17.75
N ASN A 190 -32.31 -5.38 17.60
CA ASN A 190 -31.56 -5.50 16.35
C ASN A 190 -31.29 -4.19 15.60
N ASP A 191 -31.53 -3.04 16.20
CA ASP A 191 -31.12 -1.74 15.64
C ASP A 191 -29.85 -1.24 16.31
N VAL A 192 -28.87 -0.82 15.51
CA VAL A 192 -27.67 -0.17 16.01
C VAL A 192 -28.04 1.20 16.57
N LYS A 193 -27.65 1.46 17.80
CA LYS A 193 -27.89 2.71 18.54
C LYS A 193 -26.60 3.47 18.82
N GLU A 194 -25.54 2.74 19.12
CA GLU A 194 -24.23 3.29 19.43
C GLU A 194 -23.15 2.45 18.77
N TRP A 195 -22.01 3.05 18.52
CA TRP A 195 -20.81 2.38 18.01
C TRP A 195 -19.55 2.90 18.67
N ALA A 196 -18.57 2.03 18.80
CA ALA A 196 -17.29 2.33 19.42
C ALA A 196 -16.15 2.08 18.42
N TYR A 197 -15.24 3.04 18.33
CA TYR A 197 -14.05 2.95 17.48
C TYR A 197 -12.80 2.56 18.27
N THR A 198 -12.84 2.64 19.58
CA THR A 198 -11.76 2.25 20.47
C THR A 198 -12.32 1.42 21.62
N PHE A 199 -11.46 0.63 22.30
CA PHE A 199 -11.87 -0.11 23.49
C PHE A 199 -12.35 0.82 24.63
N ALA A 200 -11.79 2.03 24.71
CA ALA A 200 -12.26 3.02 25.66
C ALA A 200 -13.71 3.47 25.37
N ASP A 201 -14.09 3.52 24.09
CA ASP A 201 -15.46 3.87 23.69
C ASP A 201 -16.43 2.71 23.94
N VAL A 202 -15.98 1.46 23.84
CA VAL A 202 -16.82 0.29 24.20
C VAL A 202 -17.35 0.41 25.63
N ASN A 203 -16.51 0.87 26.54
CA ASN A 203 -16.90 1.06 27.95
C ASN A 203 -17.91 2.21 28.15
N LYS A 204 -18.12 3.05 27.14
CA LYS A 204 -19.09 4.17 27.19
C LYS A 204 -20.45 3.77 26.61
N ILE A 205 -20.54 2.66 25.89
CA ILE A 205 -21.81 2.16 25.35
C ILE A 205 -22.81 1.94 26.50
N ASP A 206 -24.04 2.40 26.33
CA ASP A 206 -25.10 2.21 27.33
C ASP A 206 -25.25 0.71 27.66
N HIS A 207 -25.13 0.38 28.95
CA HIS A 207 -25.26 -0.98 29.49
C HIS A 207 -26.61 -1.65 29.23
N LYS A 208 -27.61 -0.89 28.74
CA LYS A 208 -28.92 -1.41 28.30
C LYS A 208 -28.92 -1.92 26.85
N LEU A 209 -27.81 -1.76 26.14
CA LEU A 209 -27.65 -2.21 24.78
C LEU A 209 -26.90 -3.54 24.74
N ASP A 210 -27.28 -4.39 23.79
CA ASP A 210 -26.54 -5.61 23.50
C ASP A 210 -25.27 -5.24 22.71
N VAL A 211 -24.09 -5.41 23.31
CA VAL A 211 -22.81 -5.10 22.71
C VAL A 211 -22.33 -6.28 21.86
N SER A 212 -22.09 -6.01 20.59
CA SER A 212 -21.51 -6.98 19.65
C SER A 212 -20.19 -6.46 19.11
N TYR A 213 -19.12 -7.24 19.24
CA TYR A 213 -17.82 -6.93 18.64
C TYR A 213 -17.83 -7.27 17.16
N VAL A 214 -17.20 -6.42 16.38
CA VAL A 214 -17.09 -6.55 14.92
C VAL A 214 -15.74 -7.16 14.57
N LYS A 215 -15.76 -8.27 13.85
CA LYS A 215 -14.54 -8.95 13.43
C LYS A 215 -13.90 -8.34 12.18
N GLY A 216 -14.70 -7.71 11.34
CA GLY A 216 -14.25 -7.12 10.10
C GLY A 216 -15.41 -6.70 9.20
N LEU A 217 -15.10 -5.96 8.14
CA LEU A 217 -16.07 -5.41 7.19
C LEU A 217 -16.98 -6.48 6.55
N GLY A 218 -16.43 -7.67 6.32
CA GLY A 218 -17.20 -8.79 5.75
C GLY A 218 -18.23 -9.41 6.68
N SER A 219 -18.18 -9.14 7.99
CA SER A 219 -19.11 -9.66 9.00
C SER A 219 -20.33 -8.78 9.22
N TRP A 220 -20.37 -7.59 8.64
CA TRP A 220 -21.47 -6.65 8.80
C TRP A 220 -22.70 -7.06 7.99
N SER A 221 -23.88 -6.94 8.59
CA SER A 221 -25.10 -6.98 7.80
C SER A 221 -25.20 -5.72 6.93
N GLU A 222 -25.89 -5.82 5.79
CA GLU A 222 -26.14 -4.65 4.93
C GLU A 222 -26.86 -3.51 5.69
N LYS A 223 -27.73 -3.88 6.64
CA LYS A 223 -28.46 -2.93 7.49
C LYS A 223 -27.50 -2.19 8.43
N ASP A 224 -26.58 -2.91 9.07
CA ASP A 224 -25.62 -2.34 10.00
C ASP A 224 -24.63 -1.43 9.26
N LEU A 225 -24.13 -1.87 8.10
CA LEU A 225 -23.26 -1.04 7.25
C LEU A 225 -23.93 0.27 6.83
N LYS A 226 -25.20 0.24 6.46
CA LYS A 226 -25.96 1.46 6.10
C LYS A 226 -26.12 2.43 7.26
N HIS A 227 -26.18 1.96 8.49
CA HIS A 227 -26.23 2.83 9.66
C HIS A 227 -24.89 3.50 9.96
N ILE A 228 -23.79 2.85 9.60
CA ILE A 228 -22.43 3.33 9.86
C ILE A 228 -21.94 4.22 8.72
N ILE A 229 -22.26 3.81 7.48
CA ILE A 229 -21.84 4.50 6.26
C ILE A 229 -23.06 5.19 5.67
N ASP A 230 -23.43 6.29 6.26
CA ASP A 230 -24.43 7.20 5.66
C ASP A 230 -23.72 8.15 4.69
N ALA A 231 -24.39 8.50 3.61
CA ALA A 231 -23.88 9.46 2.64
C ALA A 231 -23.58 10.82 3.29
N ASP A 232 -24.38 11.22 4.27
CA ASP A 232 -24.25 12.50 4.97
C ASP A 232 -23.09 12.51 5.99
N THR A 233 -22.67 11.36 6.49
CA THR A 233 -21.55 11.21 7.45
C THR A 233 -20.27 10.68 6.81
N MET A 234 -20.27 10.43 5.51
CA MET A 234 -19.16 9.80 4.79
C MET A 234 -17.82 10.54 4.98
N ASP A 235 -17.83 11.86 4.97
CA ASP A 235 -16.61 12.65 5.11
C ASP A 235 -16.02 12.55 6.53
N GLU A 236 -16.84 12.38 7.55
CA GLU A 236 -16.41 12.12 8.92
C GLU A 236 -15.84 10.70 9.08
N MET A 237 -16.40 9.76 8.32
CA MET A 237 -15.96 8.36 8.29
C MET A 237 -14.68 8.14 7.48
N LEU A 238 -14.27 9.11 6.68
CA LEU A 238 -13.09 9.06 5.82
C LEU A 238 -12.05 10.11 6.22
N PRO A 239 -11.42 9.99 7.40
CA PRO A 239 -10.33 10.87 7.78
C PRO A 239 -9.20 10.81 6.76
N THR A 240 -8.64 11.96 6.48
CA THR A 240 -7.51 12.12 5.57
C THR A 240 -6.23 11.61 6.23
N VAL A 241 -5.45 10.85 5.48
CA VAL A 241 -4.09 10.50 5.88
C VAL A 241 -3.17 11.68 5.58
N SER A 242 -2.52 12.20 6.60
CA SER A 242 -1.45 13.18 6.45
C SER A 242 -0.13 12.56 6.86
N ILE A 243 0.94 12.87 6.13
CA ILE A 243 2.30 12.47 6.48
C ILE A 243 2.98 13.68 7.11
N ALA A 244 3.14 13.64 8.43
CA ALA A 244 3.86 14.68 9.17
C ALA A 244 5.39 14.51 9.04
N ASP A 245 5.86 13.28 8.84
CA ASP A 245 7.28 12.93 8.79
C ASP A 245 7.53 11.83 7.76
N THR A 246 8.29 12.16 6.73
CA THR A 246 8.63 11.23 5.64
C THR A 246 9.57 10.10 6.10
N ASP A 247 10.37 10.34 7.13
CA ASP A 247 11.32 9.36 7.66
C ASP A 247 10.60 8.23 8.41
N LEU A 248 9.37 8.48 8.89
CA LEU A 248 8.56 7.45 9.52
C LEU A 248 8.36 6.23 8.63
N PHE A 249 8.05 6.40 7.35
CA PHE A 249 7.89 5.26 6.44
C PHE A 249 9.17 4.45 6.29
N THR A 250 10.31 5.12 6.13
CA THR A 250 11.61 4.44 6.05
C THR A 250 11.91 3.71 7.35
N ASN A 251 11.72 4.37 8.48
CA ASN A 251 12.03 3.82 9.81
C ASN A 251 11.14 2.62 10.17
N TRP A 252 9.86 2.66 9.81
CA TRP A 252 8.92 1.58 10.15
C TRP A 252 8.92 0.42 9.15
N PHE A 253 9.27 0.66 7.88
CA PHE A 253 9.11 -0.35 6.83
C PHE A 253 10.42 -0.86 6.21
N SER A 254 11.57 -0.22 6.46
CA SER A 254 12.86 -0.72 5.97
C SER A 254 13.39 -1.88 6.82
N SER A 255 14.00 -2.87 6.18
CA SER A 255 14.66 -3.99 6.86
C SER A 255 15.90 -3.53 7.66
N GLY A 256 16.56 -2.45 7.23
CA GLY A 256 17.72 -1.87 7.91
C GLY A 256 17.42 -1.18 9.24
N THR A 257 16.15 -0.97 9.60
CA THR A 257 15.73 -0.20 10.78
C THR A 257 15.04 -1.05 11.86
N ILE A 258 15.38 -2.32 11.96
CA ILE A 258 14.77 -3.25 12.92
C ILE A 258 14.99 -2.77 14.36
N ASP A 259 16.17 -2.27 14.69
CA ASP A 259 16.49 -1.83 16.04
C ASP A 259 15.71 -0.56 16.42
N TYR A 260 15.51 0.37 15.50
CA TYR A 260 14.61 1.51 15.69
C TYR A 260 13.19 1.05 16.10
N ARG A 261 12.61 0.10 15.35
CA ARG A 261 11.27 -0.41 15.66
C ARG A 261 11.18 -1.08 17.03
N LYS A 262 12.20 -1.88 17.39
CA LYS A 262 12.29 -2.50 18.71
C LYS A 262 12.34 -1.45 19.83
N GLU A 263 13.16 -0.42 19.63
CA GLU A 263 13.28 0.67 20.58
C GLU A 263 11.96 1.41 20.76
N GLN A 264 11.29 1.77 19.67
CA GLN A 264 9.98 2.43 19.72
C GLN A 264 8.91 1.56 20.42
N LEU A 265 8.91 0.25 20.17
CA LEU A 265 7.99 -0.68 20.84
C LEU A 265 8.29 -0.84 22.35
N LEU A 266 9.56 -0.70 22.76
CA LEU A 266 9.95 -0.76 24.17
C LEU A 266 9.66 0.55 24.90
N GLN A 267 9.76 1.69 24.18
CA GLN A 267 9.47 3.03 24.73
C GLN A 267 7.98 3.33 24.77
N SER A 268 7.20 2.79 23.81
CA SER A 268 5.76 2.82 23.93
C SER A 268 5.41 2.08 25.22
N ALA A 269 4.71 2.76 26.14
CA ALA A 269 4.09 2.12 27.29
C ALA A 269 3.44 0.81 26.84
N PRO A 270 3.43 -0.25 27.66
CA PRO A 270 2.85 -1.52 27.26
C PRO A 270 1.54 -1.23 26.57
N PHE A 271 1.45 -1.68 25.32
CA PHE A 271 0.32 -1.40 24.44
C PHE A 271 -0.93 -1.81 25.21
N ASP A 272 -1.49 -0.86 25.92
CA ASP A 272 -2.72 -1.08 26.66
C ASP A 272 -3.80 -1.12 25.59
N ILE A 273 -4.05 -2.35 25.10
CA ILE A 273 -5.14 -2.64 24.16
C ILE A 273 -6.44 -1.97 24.61
N MET A 274 -6.53 -1.65 25.89
CA MET A 274 -7.67 -0.92 26.51
C MET A 274 -7.58 0.61 26.39
N LYS A 275 -6.48 1.15 25.84
CA LYS A 275 -6.27 2.61 25.69
C LYS A 275 -6.16 3.09 24.25
N VAL A 276 -6.28 2.18 23.28
CA VAL A 276 -6.26 2.54 21.85
C VAL A 276 -7.66 2.81 21.33
#